data_8f67f16a6c87e7187a7360fb05a911d2
#
_entry.id   8f67f16a6c87e7187a7360fb05a911d2
#
_cell.length_a   1.000
_cell.length_b   1.000
_cell.length_c   1.000
_cell.angle_alpha   90.00
_cell.angle_beta   90.00
_cell.angle_gamma   90.00
#
_symmetry.space_group_name_H-M   'P 1'
#
loop_
_entity.id
_entity.type
_entity.pdbx_description
1 polymer ?
#
loop_
_entity_poly.entity_id
_entity_poly.type
_entity_poly.pdbx_seq_one_letter_code
_entity_poly.pdbx_strand_id
1 'polypeptide(L)'
;MFVIIRLRRLLAVLLVCCLAAGLFTVFRAKTVSTFGEDGVEVPILMYHHILKDSKRWNKYVIGPGQFEEDLKYLKDHGYTTITTQDLINYVYSNVELPEKPVMITFDDGYYSNYLYAYPILQQYQMKAVISIIGCHTDKFSDTPDRNANYAHVTWDDINDMLSSGLIEIQNHTYDMHTTKNGRNGSKRKKGESEEDYKNALWNDLETLQQKMKEHTGYVPRAFTYPFGSVSKESYSVIRDLGFLATLSCSTGTNRITNDPDCLYLLKRYLRPSGKSSEQFFSEIF
;
A
#
# COMPACT_ATOMS: atom_id res chain seq x y z
N MET A 1 1.52 -47.37 52.07
CA MET A 1 2.60 -46.39 51.59
C MET A 1 2.56 -46.10 50.12
N PHE A 2 2.29 -47.07 49.25
CA PHE A 2 2.24 -46.85 47.79
C PHE A 2 1.11 -45.90 47.29
N VAL A 3 -0.04 -45.89 47.95
CA VAL A 3 -1.19 -45.03 47.54
C VAL A 3 -0.92 -43.54 47.79
N ILE A 4 -0.25 -43.22 48.89
CA ILE A 4 0.05 -41.80 49.26
C ILE A 4 1.07 -41.19 48.31
N ILE A 5 2.04 -41.97 47.81
CA ILE A 5 3.04 -41.48 46.86
C ILE A 5 2.40 -41.21 45.47
N ARG A 6 1.44 -42.03 45.04
CA ARG A 6 0.70 -41.82 43.79
C ARG A 6 -0.21 -40.60 43.87
N LEU A 7 -0.90 -40.41 45.00
CA LEU A 7 -1.78 -39.24 45.18
C LEU A 7 -1.01 -37.92 45.18
N ARG A 8 0.15 -37.85 45.83
CA ARG A 8 1.02 -36.66 45.81
C ARG A 8 1.57 -36.35 44.41
N ARG A 9 1.89 -37.39 43.60
CA ARG A 9 2.30 -37.19 42.21
C ARG A 9 1.15 -36.69 41.33
N LEU A 10 -0.06 -37.23 41.55
CA LEU A 10 -1.27 -36.80 40.85
C LEU A 10 -1.62 -35.34 41.18
N LEU A 11 -1.54 -34.94 42.45
CA LEU A 11 -1.74 -33.58 42.90
C LEU A 11 -0.68 -32.60 42.33
N ALA A 12 0.58 -33.02 42.25
CA ALA A 12 1.65 -32.24 41.68
C ALA A 12 1.43 -32.01 40.17
N VAL A 13 1.01 -33.05 39.42
CA VAL A 13 0.69 -32.92 37.97
C VAL A 13 -0.52 -32.02 37.76
N LEU A 14 -1.57 -32.16 38.57
CA LEU A 14 -2.74 -31.26 38.52
C LEU A 14 -2.36 -29.79 38.80
N LEU A 15 -1.49 -29.54 39.78
CA LEU A 15 -1.02 -28.19 40.10
C LEU A 15 -0.21 -27.58 38.95
N VAL A 16 0.66 -28.36 38.32
CA VAL A 16 1.42 -27.92 37.13
C VAL A 16 0.50 -27.63 35.93
N CYS A 17 -0.51 -28.48 35.69
CA CYS A 17 -1.49 -28.27 34.66
C CYS A 17 -2.36 -27.02 34.92
N CYS A 18 -2.75 -26.78 36.17
CA CYS A 18 -3.50 -25.56 36.54
C CYS A 18 -2.64 -24.29 36.41
N LEU A 19 -1.35 -24.36 36.79
CA LEU A 19 -0.42 -23.24 36.60
C LEU A 19 -0.14 -22.98 35.13
N ALA A 20 0.01 -24.03 34.31
CA ALA A 20 0.17 -23.90 32.86
C ALA A 20 -1.09 -23.34 32.20
N ALA A 21 -2.30 -23.79 32.60
CA ALA A 21 -3.57 -23.25 32.11
C ALA A 21 -3.77 -21.78 32.57
N GLY A 22 -3.40 -21.48 33.81
CA GLY A 22 -3.43 -20.07 34.33
C GLY A 22 -2.46 -19.14 33.59
N LEU A 23 -1.24 -19.62 33.31
CA LEU A 23 -0.27 -18.86 32.47
C LEU A 23 -0.76 -18.69 31.05
N PHE A 24 -1.40 -19.70 30.45
CA PHE A 24 -1.95 -19.62 29.09
C PHE A 24 -3.15 -18.67 29.02
N THR A 25 -4.00 -18.62 30.05
CA THR A 25 -5.11 -17.64 30.11
C THR A 25 -4.62 -16.22 30.35
N VAL A 26 -3.59 -16.04 31.19
CA VAL A 26 -2.96 -14.72 31.42
C VAL A 26 -2.21 -14.25 30.16
N PHE A 27 -1.56 -15.17 29.44
CA PHE A 27 -0.91 -14.83 28.15
C PHE A 27 -1.95 -14.49 27.07
N ARG A 28 -3.09 -15.23 27.00
CA ARG A 28 -4.21 -14.88 26.11
C ARG A 28 -4.93 -13.60 26.52
N ALA A 29 -5.06 -13.32 27.82
CA ALA A 29 -5.69 -12.08 28.29
C ALA A 29 -4.81 -10.83 28.01
N LYS A 30 -3.48 -10.99 27.87
CA LYS A 30 -2.59 -9.90 27.44
C LYS A 30 -2.59 -9.64 25.93
N THR A 31 -3.19 -10.55 25.13
CA THR A 31 -3.32 -10.41 23.67
C THR A 31 -4.72 -10.00 23.22
N VAL A 32 -5.62 -9.67 24.14
CA VAL A 32 -6.78 -8.85 23.80
C VAL A 32 -6.30 -7.42 23.86
N SER A 33 -5.63 -6.97 22.80
CA SER A 33 -5.44 -5.57 22.53
C SER A 33 -6.84 -4.95 22.49
N THR A 34 -7.16 -4.15 23.48
CA THR A 34 -8.21 -3.15 23.36
C THR A 34 -7.75 -2.29 22.19
N PHE A 35 -8.41 -2.44 21.01
CA PHE A 35 -8.36 -1.42 19.99
C PHE A 35 -8.59 -0.11 20.74
N GLY A 36 -7.55 0.72 20.87
CA GLY A 36 -7.72 2.01 21.52
C GLY A 36 -8.80 2.74 20.74
N GLU A 37 -9.78 3.33 21.41
CA GLU A 37 -10.76 4.24 20.80
C GLU A 37 -10.08 5.31 19.94
N ASP A 38 -8.76 5.38 20.04
CA ASP A 38 -7.91 6.40 19.47
C ASP A 38 -7.37 6.09 18.05
N GLY A 39 -7.43 4.85 17.50
CA GLY A 39 -6.89 4.47 16.18
C GLY A 39 -5.36 4.55 16.10
N VAL A 40 -4.80 4.15 14.93
CA VAL A 40 -3.36 4.12 14.65
C VAL A 40 -2.99 5.20 13.64
N GLU A 41 -1.98 6.01 13.96
CA GLU A 41 -1.43 6.99 13.03
C GLU A 41 -0.57 6.29 11.97
N VAL A 42 -0.92 6.47 10.69
CA VAL A 42 -0.22 5.87 9.55
C VAL A 42 0.15 6.94 8.54
N PRO A 43 1.40 7.38 8.52
CA PRO A 43 1.93 8.18 7.43
C PRO A 43 2.13 7.33 6.18
N ILE A 44 1.78 7.88 5.02
CA ILE A 44 1.95 7.26 3.72
C ILE A 44 2.84 8.13 2.86
N LEU A 45 3.92 7.56 2.34
CA LEU A 45 4.90 8.23 1.51
C LEU A 45 4.55 8.02 0.04
N MET A 46 4.58 9.08 -0.75
CA MET A 46 4.25 9.04 -2.18
C MET A 46 5.48 9.35 -3.03
N TYR A 47 5.93 8.36 -3.75
CA TYR A 47 6.99 8.43 -4.76
C TYR A 47 6.38 8.24 -6.15
N HIS A 48 7.14 8.58 -7.19
CA HIS A 48 6.78 8.29 -8.58
C HIS A 48 7.99 7.69 -9.29
N HIS A 49 8.91 8.50 -9.73
CA HIS A 49 10.04 8.11 -10.58
C HIS A 49 11.36 8.04 -9.80
N ILE A 50 12.14 7.00 -10.00
CA ILE A 50 13.49 6.86 -9.45
C ILE A 50 14.49 6.88 -10.60
N LEU A 51 15.28 7.95 -10.74
CA LEU A 51 16.23 8.09 -11.84
C LEU A 51 17.63 8.45 -11.37
N LYS A 52 18.66 7.85 -12.02
CA LYS A 52 20.05 8.16 -11.73
C LYS A 52 20.48 9.54 -12.24
N ASP A 53 19.87 10.03 -13.32
CA ASP A 53 20.22 11.35 -13.89
C ASP A 53 19.67 12.49 -13.02
N SER A 54 20.57 13.14 -12.27
CA SER A 54 20.19 14.23 -11.35
C SER A 54 19.61 15.46 -12.06
N LYS A 55 19.85 15.63 -13.36
CA LYS A 55 19.25 16.73 -14.15
C LYS A 55 17.74 16.57 -14.30
N ARG A 56 17.19 15.37 -14.06
CA ARG A 56 15.76 15.07 -14.11
C ARG A 56 15.07 15.15 -12.75
N TRP A 57 15.84 15.30 -11.67
CA TRP A 57 15.27 15.32 -10.31
C TRP A 57 14.39 16.54 -10.10
N ASN A 58 13.25 16.34 -9.50
CA ASN A 58 12.24 17.35 -9.22
C ASN A 58 11.28 16.84 -8.12
N LYS A 59 10.13 17.47 -7.97
CA LYS A 59 9.15 17.05 -6.94
C LYS A 59 8.59 15.63 -7.12
N TYR A 60 8.68 15.03 -8.32
CA TYR A 60 8.20 13.68 -8.62
C TYR A 60 9.35 12.69 -8.96
N VAL A 61 10.56 13.17 -9.07
CA VAL A 61 11.70 12.36 -9.48
C VAL A 61 12.83 12.51 -8.47
N ILE A 62 13.26 11.42 -7.86
CA ILE A 62 14.39 11.38 -6.93
C ILE A 62 15.44 10.38 -7.40
N GLY A 63 16.64 10.44 -6.81
CA GLY A 63 17.73 9.49 -7.10
C GLY A 63 17.59 8.18 -6.32
N PRO A 64 18.16 7.05 -6.85
CA PRO A 64 18.20 5.80 -6.10
C PRO A 64 18.88 5.92 -4.73
N GLY A 65 20.00 6.68 -4.66
CA GLY A 65 20.69 6.92 -3.40
C GLY A 65 19.83 7.66 -2.37
N GLN A 66 19.05 8.67 -2.83
CA GLN A 66 18.13 9.37 -1.95
C GLN A 66 17.00 8.45 -1.44
N PHE A 67 16.49 7.57 -2.30
CA PHE A 67 15.51 6.57 -1.89
C PHE A 67 16.11 5.57 -0.89
N GLU A 68 17.34 5.13 -1.09
CA GLU A 68 18.03 4.24 -0.15
C GLU A 68 18.26 4.92 1.22
N GLU A 69 18.64 6.21 1.23
CA GLU A 69 18.74 7.00 2.47
C GLU A 69 17.41 7.10 3.20
N ASP A 70 16.28 7.23 2.46
CA ASP A 70 14.94 7.22 3.04
C ASP A 70 14.63 5.88 3.73
N LEU A 71 14.91 4.74 3.07
CA LEU A 71 14.70 3.42 3.69
C LEU A 71 15.61 3.19 4.91
N LYS A 72 16.86 3.65 4.82
CA LYS A 72 17.78 3.59 5.96
C LYS A 72 17.25 4.41 7.14
N TYR A 73 16.77 5.63 6.90
CA TYR A 73 16.17 6.46 7.94
C TYR A 73 15.00 5.73 8.63
N LEU A 74 14.05 5.20 7.84
CA LEU A 74 12.91 4.47 8.38
C LEU A 74 13.34 3.28 9.26
N LYS A 75 14.32 2.50 8.78
CA LYS A 75 14.87 1.36 9.52
C LYS A 75 15.54 1.77 10.83
N ASP A 76 16.41 2.78 10.79
CA ASP A 76 17.16 3.25 11.93
C ASP A 76 16.26 3.85 13.03
N HIS A 77 15.07 4.36 12.63
CA HIS A 77 14.06 4.89 13.56
C HIS A 77 12.98 3.88 13.96
N GLY A 78 13.12 2.60 13.53
CA GLY A 78 12.24 1.51 13.94
C GLY A 78 10.87 1.50 13.26
N TYR A 79 10.72 2.16 12.09
CA TYR A 79 9.49 2.08 11.30
C TYR A 79 9.38 0.74 10.58
N THR A 80 8.17 0.19 10.53
CA THR A 80 7.85 -1.03 9.81
C THR A 80 6.97 -0.70 8.61
N THR A 81 7.41 -1.11 7.41
CA THR A 81 6.63 -0.87 6.20
C THR A 81 5.44 -1.81 6.10
N ILE A 82 4.29 -1.24 5.76
CA ILE A 82 3.02 -1.96 5.57
C ILE A 82 2.45 -1.70 4.17
N THR A 83 1.46 -2.51 3.77
CA THR A 83 0.74 -2.40 2.50
C THR A 83 -0.70 -1.94 2.71
N THR A 84 -1.46 -1.70 1.64
CA THR A 84 -2.90 -1.45 1.73
C THR A 84 -3.65 -2.67 2.25
N GLN A 85 -3.18 -3.88 1.93
CA GLN A 85 -3.77 -5.11 2.46
C GLN A 85 -3.60 -5.22 3.99
N ASP A 86 -2.47 -4.76 4.54
CA ASP A 86 -2.26 -4.73 5.99
C ASP A 86 -3.27 -3.78 6.66
N LEU A 87 -3.57 -2.60 6.06
CA LEU A 87 -4.61 -1.69 6.54
C LEU A 87 -6.01 -2.31 6.45
N ILE A 88 -6.33 -2.96 5.33
CA ILE A 88 -7.60 -3.66 5.14
C ILE A 88 -7.75 -4.78 6.19
N ASN A 89 -6.71 -5.54 6.46
CA ASN A 89 -6.73 -6.60 7.47
C ASN A 89 -6.93 -6.03 8.88
N TYR A 90 -6.31 -4.87 9.18
CA TYR A 90 -6.52 -4.20 10.46
C TYR A 90 -8.00 -3.82 10.65
N VAL A 91 -8.60 -3.17 9.66
CA VAL A 91 -9.98 -2.64 9.76
C VAL A 91 -11.03 -3.75 9.70
N TYR A 92 -10.88 -4.72 8.79
CA TYR A 92 -11.92 -5.72 8.53
C TYR A 92 -11.71 -7.06 9.27
N SER A 93 -10.48 -7.36 9.70
CA SER A 93 -10.13 -8.66 10.29
C SER A 93 -9.46 -8.55 11.66
N ASN A 94 -9.36 -7.34 12.20
CA ASN A 94 -8.74 -7.06 13.50
C ASN A 94 -7.29 -7.59 13.63
N VAL A 95 -6.52 -7.55 12.53
CA VAL A 95 -5.10 -7.88 12.54
C VAL A 95 -4.31 -6.63 12.95
N GLU A 96 -3.56 -6.72 14.04
CA GLU A 96 -2.81 -5.56 14.56
C GLU A 96 -1.75 -5.06 13.57
N LEU A 97 -1.61 -3.73 13.48
CA LEU A 97 -0.51 -3.09 12.78
C LEU A 97 0.75 -3.08 13.67
N PRO A 98 1.96 -3.01 13.08
CA PRO A 98 3.18 -2.84 13.85
C PRO A 98 3.18 -1.52 14.63
N GLU A 99 4.07 -1.37 15.62
CA GLU A 99 4.11 -0.21 16.53
C GLU A 99 4.32 1.13 15.81
N LYS A 100 5.18 1.17 14.79
CA LYS A 100 5.47 2.34 13.95
C LYS A 100 5.21 2.02 12.48
N PRO A 101 3.92 1.95 12.05
CA PRO A 101 3.61 1.61 10.67
C PRO A 101 3.87 2.79 9.74
N VAL A 102 4.42 2.52 8.58
CA VAL A 102 4.57 3.48 7.47
C VAL A 102 4.28 2.78 6.16
N MET A 103 3.60 3.44 5.22
CA MET A 103 3.36 2.88 3.89
C MET A 103 4.20 3.62 2.85
N ILE A 104 4.93 2.87 2.02
CA ILE A 104 5.65 3.39 0.86
C ILE A 104 4.80 3.14 -0.38
N THR A 105 4.47 4.20 -1.13
CA THR A 105 3.69 4.08 -2.37
C THR A 105 4.42 4.67 -3.55
N PHE A 106 4.27 4.04 -4.73
CA PHE A 106 4.72 4.56 -6.02
C PHE A 106 3.53 4.66 -6.95
N ASP A 107 3.37 5.80 -7.63
CA ASP A 107 2.34 5.98 -8.65
C ASP A 107 2.91 5.71 -10.05
N ASP A 108 2.01 5.55 -11.02
CA ASP A 108 2.22 5.38 -12.44
C ASP A 108 2.81 4.03 -12.89
N GLY A 109 3.50 3.27 -12.03
CA GLY A 109 4.10 2.00 -12.41
C GLY A 109 5.28 2.14 -13.38
N TYR A 110 6.15 3.14 -13.19
CA TYR A 110 7.35 3.30 -14.02
C TYR A 110 8.30 2.11 -13.92
N TYR A 111 8.92 1.72 -15.04
CA TYR A 111 9.95 0.69 -15.08
C TYR A 111 11.13 1.00 -14.13
N SER A 112 11.42 2.27 -13.90
CA SER A 112 12.46 2.68 -12.95
C SER A 112 12.21 2.22 -11.51
N ASN A 113 10.94 1.98 -11.13
CA ASN A 113 10.59 1.45 -9.82
C ASN A 113 11.05 -0.02 -9.71
N TYR A 114 10.84 -0.82 -10.75
CA TYR A 114 11.37 -2.18 -10.85
C TYR A 114 12.90 -2.20 -10.91
N LEU A 115 13.48 -1.35 -11.75
CA LEU A 115 14.93 -1.37 -12.02
C LEU A 115 15.78 -0.86 -10.84
N TYR A 116 15.28 0.14 -10.10
CA TYR A 116 16.08 0.82 -9.07
C TYR A 116 15.47 0.73 -7.67
N ALA A 117 14.15 0.94 -7.50
CA ALA A 117 13.55 0.92 -6.17
C ALA A 117 13.38 -0.50 -5.62
N TYR A 118 12.92 -1.44 -6.44
CA TYR A 118 12.66 -2.81 -6.00
C TYR A 118 13.90 -3.54 -5.45
N PRO A 119 15.10 -3.51 -6.08
CA PRO A 119 16.29 -4.12 -5.48
C PRO A 119 16.68 -3.49 -4.12
N ILE A 120 16.47 -2.18 -3.94
CA ILE A 120 16.73 -1.52 -2.67
C ILE A 120 15.71 -1.97 -1.61
N LEU A 121 14.42 -2.06 -1.97
CA LEU A 121 13.39 -2.61 -1.08
C LEU A 121 13.71 -4.05 -0.66
N GLN A 122 14.18 -4.88 -1.58
CA GLN A 122 14.65 -6.25 -1.27
C GLN A 122 15.84 -6.26 -0.30
N GLN A 123 16.82 -5.39 -0.51
CA GLN A 123 18.00 -5.27 0.36
C GLN A 123 17.60 -4.92 1.80
N TYR A 124 16.64 -4.04 1.97
CA TYR A 124 16.14 -3.61 3.29
C TYR A 124 15.01 -4.48 3.84
N GLN A 125 14.48 -5.46 3.06
CA GLN A 125 13.32 -6.28 3.37
C GLN A 125 12.08 -5.42 3.72
N MET A 126 11.89 -4.35 2.95
CA MET A 126 10.79 -3.40 3.14
C MET A 126 9.70 -3.58 2.08
N LYS A 127 8.45 -3.45 2.51
CA LYS A 127 7.27 -3.52 1.64
C LYS A 127 7.00 -2.19 0.96
N ALA A 128 6.40 -2.24 -0.23
CA ALA A 128 5.86 -1.07 -0.92
C ALA A 128 4.61 -1.42 -1.74
N VAL A 129 3.84 -0.39 -2.08
CA VAL A 129 2.65 -0.45 -2.94
C VAL A 129 2.95 0.30 -4.23
N ILE A 130 2.70 -0.32 -5.39
CA ILE A 130 2.86 0.32 -6.70
C ILE A 130 1.50 0.36 -7.39
N SER A 131 1.02 1.57 -7.71
CA SER A 131 -0.23 1.79 -8.43
C SER A 131 0.05 1.96 -9.92
N ILE A 132 -0.42 1.02 -10.75
CA ILE A 132 -0.09 0.95 -12.17
C ILE A 132 -1.15 1.55 -13.08
N ILE A 133 -0.73 2.11 -14.23
CA ILE A 133 -1.60 2.52 -15.33
C ILE A 133 -1.66 1.38 -16.34
N GLY A 134 -2.81 0.72 -16.45
CA GLY A 134 -2.95 -0.54 -17.19
C GLY A 134 -2.58 -0.47 -18.66
N CYS A 135 -3.02 0.57 -19.39
CA CYS A 135 -2.71 0.72 -20.81
C CYS A 135 -1.20 0.87 -21.09
N HIS A 136 -0.46 1.44 -20.12
CA HIS A 136 1.00 1.53 -20.23
C HIS A 136 1.66 0.18 -19.97
N THR A 137 1.18 -0.58 -18.97
CA THR A 137 1.67 -1.94 -18.72
C THR A 137 1.43 -2.85 -19.93
N ASP A 138 0.24 -2.83 -20.54
CA ASP A 138 -0.03 -3.57 -21.77
C ASP A 138 0.95 -3.17 -22.88
N LYS A 139 1.06 -1.88 -23.16
CA LYS A 139 1.92 -1.36 -24.23
C LYS A 139 3.37 -1.84 -24.07
N PHE A 140 3.92 -1.78 -22.87
CA PHE A 140 5.31 -2.18 -22.62
C PHE A 140 5.49 -3.68 -22.46
N SER A 141 4.41 -4.43 -22.24
CA SER A 141 4.41 -5.90 -22.32
C SER A 141 4.38 -6.39 -23.78
N ASP A 142 3.56 -5.75 -24.63
CA ASP A 142 3.45 -6.08 -26.06
C ASP A 142 4.70 -5.65 -26.86
N THR A 143 5.27 -4.49 -26.50
CA THR A 143 6.46 -3.95 -27.15
C THR A 143 7.45 -3.54 -26.08
N PRO A 144 8.27 -4.47 -25.56
CA PRO A 144 9.18 -4.21 -24.46
C PRO A 144 10.20 -3.14 -24.80
N ASP A 145 10.28 -2.12 -23.93
CA ASP A 145 11.31 -1.08 -23.93
C ASP A 145 11.77 -0.87 -22.48
N ARG A 146 13.06 -1.14 -22.23
CA ARG A 146 13.65 -1.09 -20.88
C ARG A 146 14.30 0.26 -20.58
N ASN A 147 13.78 1.35 -21.14
CA ASN A 147 14.26 2.69 -20.87
C ASN A 147 13.69 3.24 -19.55
N ALA A 148 14.54 3.35 -18.54
CA ALA A 148 14.16 3.84 -17.21
C ALA A 148 13.50 5.24 -17.21
N ASN A 149 13.72 6.05 -18.25
CA ASN A 149 13.24 7.44 -18.27
C ASN A 149 11.74 7.59 -18.62
N TYR A 150 11.12 6.56 -19.22
CA TYR A 150 9.74 6.66 -19.67
C TYR A 150 8.98 5.34 -19.77
N ALA A 151 9.68 4.20 -19.70
CA ALA A 151 9.02 2.90 -19.76
C ALA A 151 8.23 2.61 -18.48
N HIS A 152 7.21 1.79 -18.60
CA HIS A 152 6.44 1.27 -17.49
C HIS A 152 6.72 -0.22 -17.29
N VAL A 153 6.37 -0.74 -16.12
CA VAL A 153 6.51 -2.15 -15.79
C VAL A 153 5.65 -3.02 -16.71
N THR A 154 6.20 -4.16 -17.08
CA THR A 154 5.51 -5.20 -17.85
C THR A 154 4.75 -6.13 -16.89
N TRP A 155 3.88 -6.99 -17.43
CA TRP A 155 3.23 -8.04 -16.64
C TRP A 155 4.23 -9.01 -16.01
N ASP A 156 5.34 -9.30 -16.70
CA ASP A 156 6.43 -10.13 -16.14
C ASP A 156 7.14 -9.46 -14.97
N ASP A 157 7.43 -8.15 -15.07
CA ASP A 157 8.01 -7.38 -13.97
C ASP A 157 7.08 -7.37 -12.75
N ILE A 158 5.76 -7.24 -12.99
CA ILE A 158 4.74 -7.28 -11.94
C ILE A 158 4.72 -8.64 -11.26
N ASN A 159 4.73 -9.74 -12.01
CA ASN A 159 4.75 -11.09 -11.46
C ASN A 159 6.00 -11.35 -10.62
N ASP A 160 7.17 -10.89 -11.07
CA ASP A 160 8.41 -10.98 -10.30
C ASP A 160 8.30 -10.21 -8.97
N MET A 161 7.81 -8.96 -9.02
CA MET A 161 7.61 -8.15 -7.81
C MET A 161 6.62 -8.77 -6.84
N LEU A 162 5.47 -9.26 -7.32
CA LEU A 162 4.45 -9.93 -6.50
C LEU A 162 5.00 -11.20 -5.84
N SER A 163 5.82 -11.97 -6.56
CA SER A 163 6.41 -13.22 -6.06
C SER A 163 7.32 -13.02 -4.85
N SER A 164 7.90 -11.84 -4.69
CA SER A 164 8.76 -11.49 -3.56
C SER A 164 8.02 -11.37 -2.23
N GLY A 165 6.69 -11.13 -2.27
CA GLY A 165 5.88 -10.79 -1.10
C GLY A 165 6.15 -9.40 -0.49
N LEU A 166 7.05 -8.61 -1.12
CA LEU A 166 7.39 -7.25 -0.66
C LEU A 166 6.58 -6.18 -1.39
N ILE A 167 6.13 -6.46 -2.61
CA ILE A 167 5.43 -5.48 -3.44
C ILE A 167 3.97 -5.85 -3.59
N GLU A 168 3.10 -4.88 -3.34
CA GLU A 168 1.68 -4.95 -3.62
C GLU A 168 1.36 -4.07 -4.82
N ILE A 169 0.56 -4.56 -5.77
CA ILE A 169 0.18 -3.81 -6.98
C ILE A 169 -1.27 -3.34 -6.86
N GLN A 170 -1.51 -2.06 -7.13
CA GLN A 170 -2.84 -1.46 -7.02
C GLN A 170 -3.26 -0.73 -8.30
N ASN A 171 -4.56 -0.40 -8.40
CA ASN A 171 -5.18 0.18 -9.58
C ASN A 171 -4.96 1.71 -9.62
N HIS A 172 -4.41 2.22 -10.75
CA HIS A 172 -4.28 3.66 -11.03
C HIS A 172 -4.97 4.04 -12.36
N THR A 173 -6.08 3.41 -12.67
CA THR A 173 -6.85 3.41 -13.93
C THR A 173 -6.21 2.58 -15.04
N TYR A 174 -7.04 2.14 -15.99
CA TYR A 174 -6.53 1.53 -17.21
C TYR A 174 -6.01 2.59 -18.18
N ASP A 175 -6.83 3.61 -18.54
CA ASP A 175 -6.49 4.68 -19.49
C ASP A 175 -7.00 6.07 -19.07
N MET A 176 -7.57 6.22 -17.87
CA MET A 176 -8.06 7.51 -17.40
C MET A 176 -6.98 8.41 -16.80
N HIS A 177 -5.70 8.01 -16.78
CA HIS A 177 -4.59 8.86 -16.32
C HIS A 177 -4.22 9.90 -17.40
N THR A 178 -5.13 10.82 -17.71
CA THR A 178 -4.97 11.78 -18.80
C THR A 178 -5.60 13.14 -18.48
N THR A 179 -5.05 14.19 -19.09
CA THR A 179 -5.64 15.56 -19.08
C THR A 179 -6.23 15.95 -20.44
N LYS A 180 -6.32 15.01 -21.39
CA LYS A 180 -6.81 15.27 -22.76
C LYS A 180 -8.34 15.27 -22.80
N ASN A 181 -8.91 15.94 -23.82
CA ASN A 181 -10.35 15.92 -24.13
C ASN A 181 -11.24 16.32 -22.94
N GLY A 182 -10.78 17.29 -22.12
CA GLY A 182 -11.51 17.78 -20.95
C GLY A 182 -11.54 16.82 -19.76
N ARG A 183 -10.86 15.68 -19.84
CA ARG A 183 -10.64 14.77 -18.71
C ARG A 183 -9.53 15.32 -17.81
N ASN A 184 -9.67 15.12 -16.50
CA ASN A 184 -8.59 15.35 -15.54
C ASN A 184 -8.55 14.13 -14.61
N GLY A 185 -7.76 13.14 -15.00
CA GLY A 185 -7.74 11.85 -14.32
C GLY A 185 -9.11 11.18 -14.30
N SER A 186 -9.45 10.55 -13.20
CA SER A 186 -10.75 9.89 -12.98
C SER A 186 -11.89 10.86 -12.62
N LYS A 187 -11.68 12.19 -12.72
CA LYS A 187 -12.72 13.17 -12.40
C LYS A 187 -13.76 13.28 -13.52
N ARG A 188 -15.04 13.44 -13.12
CA ARG A 188 -16.14 13.73 -14.05
C ARG A 188 -15.86 14.99 -14.87
N LYS A 189 -16.05 14.93 -16.19
CA LYS A 189 -15.86 16.07 -17.08
C LYS A 189 -16.99 17.09 -16.91
N LYS A 190 -16.71 18.34 -17.25
CA LYS A 190 -17.76 19.36 -17.34
C LYS A 190 -18.77 18.98 -18.44
N GLY A 191 -20.05 18.95 -18.09
CA GLY A 191 -21.13 18.59 -19.02
C GLY A 191 -21.32 17.09 -19.25
N GLU A 192 -20.52 16.23 -18.68
CA GLU A 192 -20.72 14.76 -18.71
C GLU A 192 -21.89 14.40 -17.78
N SER A 193 -22.82 13.54 -18.22
CA SER A 193 -23.89 13.07 -17.34
C SER A 193 -23.29 12.21 -16.21
N GLU A 194 -24.02 12.07 -15.10
CA GLU A 194 -23.56 11.20 -14.01
C GLU A 194 -23.49 9.74 -14.45
N GLU A 195 -24.46 9.30 -15.24
CA GLU A 195 -24.54 7.93 -15.75
C GLU A 195 -23.36 7.64 -16.72
N ASP A 196 -23.11 8.50 -17.70
CA ASP A 196 -21.98 8.34 -18.63
C ASP A 196 -20.65 8.31 -17.89
N TYR A 197 -20.50 9.18 -16.89
CA TYR A 197 -19.30 9.19 -16.05
C TYR A 197 -19.11 7.90 -15.28
N LYS A 198 -20.16 7.43 -14.58
CA LYS A 198 -20.10 6.17 -13.80
C LYS A 198 -19.78 4.98 -14.69
N ASN A 199 -20.42 4.89 -15.87
CA ASN A 199 -20.16 3.83 -16.84
C ASN A 199 -18.73 3.89 -17.37
N ALA A 200 -18.23 5.09 -17.71
CA ALA A 200 -16.86 5.27 -18.18
C ALA A 200 -15.82 4.88 -17.11
N LEU A 201 -16.04 5.32 -15.85
CA LEU A 201 -15.14 4.99 -14.75
C LEU A 201 -15.19 3.49 -14.42
N TRP A 202 -16.39 2.89 -14.38
CA TRP A 202 -16.56 1.46 -14.18
C TRP A 202 -15.75 0.64 -15.19
N ASN A 203 -15.98 0.90 -16.47
CA ASN A 203 -15.33 0.16 -17.55
C ASN A 203 -13.80 0.29 -17.50
N ASP A 204 -13.29 1.47 -17.20
CA ASP A 204 -11.85 1.71 -17.11
C ASP A 204 -11.24 0.93 -15.93
N LEU A 205 -11.81 1.05 -14.73
CA LEU A 205 -11.28 0.40 -13.54
C LEU A 205 -11.44 -1.12 -13.62
N GLU A 206 -12.59 -1.62 -14.08
CA GLU A 206 -12.84 -3.04 -14.26
C GLU A 206 -11.90 -3.67 -15.29
N THR A 207 -11.58 -2.95 -16.38
CA THR A 207 -10.62 -3.42 -17.37
C THR A 207 -9.28 -3.75 -16.73
N LEU A 208 -8.75 -2.85 -15.88
CA LEU A 208 -7.49 -3.12 -15.19
C LEU A 208 -7.62 -4.26 -14.16
N GLN A 209 -8.74 -4.34 -13.43
CA GLN A 209 -9.00 -5.45 -12.50
C GLN A 209 -8.97 -6.81 -13.20
N GLN A 210 -9.61 -6.91 -14.37
CA GLN A 210 -9.64 -8.14 -15.16
C GLN A 210 -8.25 -8.50 -15.67
N LYS A 211 -7.52 -7.54 -16.25
CA LYS A 211 -6.15 -7.76 -16.74
C LYS A 211 -5.19 -8.18 -15.63
N MET A 212 -5.27 -7.54 -14.46
CA MET A 212 -4.50 -7.96 -13.29
C MET A 212 -4.79 -9.41 -12.93
N LYS A 213 -6.08 -9.79 -12.86
CA LYS A 213 -6.48 -11.16 -12.57
C LYS A 213 -5.98 -12.15 -13.62
N GLU A 214 -6.07 -11.80 -14.90
CA GLU A 214 -5.66 -12.66 -16.03
C GLU A 214 -4.15 -12.90 -16.05
N HIS A 215 -3.35 -11.83 -15.87
CA HIS A 215 -1.90 -11.92 -16.01
C HIS A 215 -1.18 -12.36 -14.73
N THR A 216 -1.78 -12.11 -13.56
CA THR A 216 -1.08 -12.30 -12.28
C THR A 216 -1.84 -13.17 -11.26
N GLY A 217 -3.12 -13.44 -11.50
CA GLY A 217 -4.01 -14.05 -10.50
C GLY A 217 -4.38 -13.14 -9.33
N TYR A 218 -3.79 -11.94 -9.25
CA TYR A 218 -4.04 -10.97 -8.20
C TYR A 218 -5.10 -9.94 -8.62
N VAL A 219 -5.95 -9.52 -7.68
CA VAL A 219 -6.98 -8.50 -7.90
C VAL A 219 -6.72 -7.33 -6.95
N PRO A 220 -6.43 -6.12 -7.45
CA PRO A 220 -6.26 -4.93 -6.64
C PRO A 220 -7.46 -4.64 -5.73
N ARG A 221 -7.20 -4.26 -4.49
CA ARG A 221 -8.24 -3.89 -3.51
C ARG A 221 -8.20 -2.42 -3.13
N ALA A 222 -7.23 -1.66 -3.66
CA ALA A 222 -7.18 -0.22 -3.51
C ALA A 222 -7.12 0.48 -4.87
N PHE A 223 -7.66 1.70 -4.90
CA PHE A 223 -7.65 2.57 -6.05
C PHE A 223 -6.91 3.87 -5.71
N THR A 224 -5.92 4.23 -6.52
CA THR A 224 -5.20 5.50 -6.41
C THR A 224 -5.77 6.49 -7.42
N TYR A 225 -6.29 7.63 -6.96
CA TYR A 225 -6.87 8.65 -7.84
C TYR A 225 -5.79 9.37 -8.64
N PRO A 226 -5.79 9.31 -10.00
CA PRO A 226 -4.89 10.08 -10.84
C PRO A 226 -4.95 11.58 -10.54
N PHE A 227 -3.78 12.22 -10.36
CA PHE A 227 -3.66 13.64 -10.00
C PHE A 227 -4.38 14.04 -8.70
N GLY A 228 -4.84 13.09 -7.90
CA GLY A 228 -5.72 13.34 -6.76
C GLY A 228 -7.09 13.90 -7.13
N SER A 229 -7.49 13.74 -8.41
CA SER A 229 -8.73 14.32 -8.97
C SER A 229 -9.93 13.43 -8.66
N VAL A 230 -10.76 13.84 -7.70
CA VAL A 230 -11.90 13.10 -7.17
C VAL A 230 -13.22 13.72 -7.61
N SER A 231 -14.22 12.89 -7.88
CA SER A 231 -15.65 13.25 -7.97
C SER A 231 -16.46 12.43 -6.98
N LYS A 232 -17.47 13.03 -6.35
CA LYS A 232 -18.32 12.32 -5.37
C LYS A 232 -19.01 11.11 -5.99
N GLU A 233 -19.37 11.22 -7.25
CA GLU A 233 -20.04 10.16 -8.01
C GLU A 233 -19.15 8.93 -8.22
N SER A 234 -17.82 9.04 -8.04
CA SER A 234 -16.91 7.89 -8.11
C SER A 234 -17.07 6.93 -6.93
N TYR A 235 -17.55 7.39 -5.79
CA TYR A 235 -17.55 6.58 -4.56
C TYR A 235 -18.39 5.31 -4.68
N SER A 236 -19.58 5.40 -5.30
CA SER A 236 -20.40 4.21 -5.55
C SER A 236 -19.70 3.22 -6.47
N VAL A 237 -19.15 3.71 -7.59
CA VAL A 237 -18.43 2.86 -8.57
C VAL A 237 -17.28 2.11 -7.92
N ILE A 238 -16.47 2.81 -7.10
CA ILE A 238 -15.31 2.22 -6.42
C ILE A 238 -15.73 1.14 -5.43
N ARG A 239 -16.77 1.39 -4.62
CA ARG A 239 -17.29 0.41 -3.66
C ARG A 239 -17.92 -0.79 -4.36
N ASP A 240 -18.70 -0.57 -5.40
CA ASP A 240 -19.40 -1.61 -6.16
C ASP A 240 -18.41 -2.51 -6.94
N LEU A 241 -17.25 -1.99 -7.35
CA LEU A 241 -16.13 -2.75 -7.91
C LEU A 241 -15.29 -3.51 -6.86
N GLY A 242 -15.62 -3.36 -5.57
CA GLY A 242 -14.98 -4.09 -4.47
C GLY A 242 -13.66 -3.49 -3.98
N PHE A 243 -13.35 -2.24 -4.33
CA PHE A 243 -12.22 -1.55 -3.72
C PHE A 243 -12.55 -1.19 -2.25
N LEU A 244 -11.65 -1.51 -1.35
CA LEU A 244 -11.79 -1.30 0.09
C LEU A 244 -10.97 -0.12 0.61
N ALA A 245 -10.09 0.42 -0.21
CA ALA A 245 -9.30 1.60 0.11
C ALA A 245 -9.11 2.49 -1.12
N THR A 246 -8.90 3.78 -0.88
CA THR A 246 -8.48 4.71 -1.94
C THR A 246 -7.40 5.65 -1.45
N LEU A 247 -6.46 6.00 -2.35
CA LEU A 247 -5.38 6.92 -2.07
C LEU A 247 -5.59 8.23 -2.83
N SER A 248 -5.36 9.35 -2.15
CA SER A 248 -5.44 10.70 -2.71
C SER A 248 -4.05 11.35 -2.81
N CYS A 249 -3.99 12.59 -3.33
CA CYS A 249 -2.80 13.44 -3.28
C CYS A 249 -2.87 14.51 -2.17
N SER A 250 -3.85 14.43 -1.27
CA SER A 250 -3.93 15.32 -0.11
C SER A 250 -2.80 14.99 0.87
N THR A 251 -2.16 16.03 1.42
CA THR A 251 -1.05 15.84 2.38
C THR A 251 -1.56 15.65 3.80
N GLY A 252 -0.96 14.73 4.54
CA GLY A 252 -1.23 14.50 5.97
C GLY A 252 -1.08 13.05 6.38
N THR A 253 -1.05 12.81 7.69
CA THR A 253 -1.10 11.49 8.30
C THR A 253 -2.54 11.00 8.38
N ASN A 254 -2.73 9.69 8.34
CA ASN A 254 -4.03 9.04 8.42
C ASN A 254 -4.20 8.43 9.81
N ARG A 255 -5.37 8.61 10.40
CA ARG A 255 -5.78 7.93 11.61
C ARG A 255 -6.64 6.75 11.22
N ILE A 256 -6.12 5.54 11.34
CA ILE A 256 -6.79 4.30 10.97
C ILE A 256 -7.51 3.75 12.20
N THR A 257 -8.82 3.59 12.07
CA THR A 257 -9.72 3.08 13.11
C THR A 257 -10.41 1.80 12.64
N ASN A 258 -11.38 1.29 13.38
CA ASN A 258 -12.23 0.17 12.95
C ASN A 258 -13.35 0.60 11.99
N ASP A 259 -13.48 1.88 11.68
CA ASP A 259 -14.42 2.39 10.70
C ASP A 259 -13.85 2.20 9.29
N PRO A 260 -14.48 1.38 8.41
CA PRO A 260 -14.03 1.19 7.03
C PRO A 260 -13.90 2.49 6.23
N ASP A 261 -14.65 3.52 6.58
CA ASP A 261 -14.59 4.80 5.86
C ASP A 261 -13.24 5.52 6.02
N CYS A 262 -12.46 5.20 7.07
CA CYS A 262 -11.11 5.73 7.26
C CYS A 262 -10.12 5.30 6.16
N LEU A 263 -10.41 4.25 5.40
CA LEU A 263 -9.55 3.77 4.31
C LEU A 263 -9.78 4.50 2.98
N TYR A 264 -10.77 5.39 2.91
CA TYR A 264 -11.04 6.13 1.68
C TYR A 264 -10.41 7.52 1.69
N LEU A 265 -9.81 7.89 0.53
CA LEU A 265 -9.06 9.14 0.34
C LEU A 265 -7.85 9.27 1.27
N LEU A 266 -7.13 8.20 1.51
CA LEU A 266 -5.91 8.20 2.29
C LEU A 266 -4.95 9.30 1.83
N LYS A 267 -4.49 10.12 2.76
CA LYS A 267 -3.57 11.24 2.54
C LYS A 267 -2.15 10.71 2.41
N ARG A 268 -1.31 11.41 1.64
CA ARG A 268 0.06 10.97 1.39
C ARG A 268 1.03 12.16 1.39
N TYR A 269 2.26 11.91 1.77
CA TYR A 269 3.35 12.87 1.72
C TYR A 269 4.18 12.66 0.46
N LEU A 270 4.14 13.62 -0.46
CA LEU A 270 4.96 13.58 -1.67
C LEU A 270 6.44 13.78 -1.30
N ARG A 271 7.30 12.86 -1.75
CA ARG A 271 8.74 12.88 -1.54
C ARG A 271 9.46 13.63 -2.68
N PRO A 272 9.80 14.93 -2.52
CA PRO A 272 10.52 15.68 -3.53
C PRO A 272 12.02 15.41 -3.47
N SER A 273 12.75 15.65 -4.54
CA SER A 273 14.20 15.82 -4.50
C SER A 273 14.58 17.12 -3.75
N GLY A 274 15.84 17.26 -3.38
CA GLY A 274 16.38 18.48 -2.78
C GLY A 274 16.18 18.65 -1.27
N LYS A 275 15.47 17.72 -0.61
CA LYS A 275 15.45 17.60 0.87
C LYS A 275 16.22 16.35 1.28
N SER A 276 17.04 16.41 2.32
CA SER A 276 17.59 15.19 2.93
C SER A 276 16.47 14.35 3.55
N SER A 277 16.71 13.06 3.82
CA SER A 277 15.75 12.19 4.50
C SER A 277 15.39 12.76 5.87
N GLU A 278 16.37 13.23 6.66
CA GLU A 278 16.15 13.88 7.95
C GLU A 278 15.20 15.08 7.85
N GLN A 279 15.45 16.00 6.90
CA GLN A 279 14.60 17.17 6.70
C GLN A 279 13.18 16.81 6.28
N PHE A 280 13.03 15.79 5.44
CA PHE A 280 11.71 15.37 4.96
C PHE A 280 10.92 14.67 6.07
N PHE A 281 11.54 13.74 6.77
CA PHE A 281 10.85 12.94 7.78
C PHE A 281 10.58 13.73 9.08
N SER A 282 11.39 14.70 9.45
CA SER A 282 11.11 15.59 10.60
C SER A 282 9.85 16.46 10.42
N GLU A 283 9.32 16.59 9.20
CA GLU A 283 8.04 17.26 8.93
C GLU A 283 6.83 16.31 9.06
N ILE A 284 7.07 15.00 9.21
CA ILE A 284 6.04 13.95 9.18
C ILE A 284 5.92 13.25 10.54
N PHE A 285 7.06 12.97 11.15
CA PHE A 285 7.20 12.20 12.39
C PHE A 285 7.62 13.10 13.56
#